data_085975c92f145c8b6f3d6e3682df022b
#
_entry.id   085975c92f145c8b6f3d6e3682df022b
#
_cell.length_a   1.000
_cell.length_b   1.000
_cell.length_c   1.000
_cell.angle_alpha   90.00
_cell.angle_beta   90.00
_cell.angle_gamma   90.00
#
_symmetry.space_group_name_H-M   'P 1'
#
loop_
_entity.id
_entity.type
_entity.pdbx_description
1 polymer ?
#
loop_
_entity_poly.entity_id
_entity_poly.type
_entity_poly.pdbx_seq_one_letter_code
_entity_poly.pdbx_strand_id
1 'polypeptide(L)'
;MNNVILTHSTSAGGTIRQLFRKIRPDWQTRVIASYDDYSHGPLPSSGTSHDFFVERQEFWKSLNLYDVDIIHEFDLSDEQISLVKEIKSAKQAEIWIANSVQDIFYTVVILHLLKLDGVDTSGITVRNFSGHQVKWGLGTIRVEEFEPLYKNSEAAPFDAKLYSGAWNAISQSSGGAIKSVIQGQDPSTPMAPALSAYLLRFPEFNGGLGSIERSLLGAGTIEMKKSAYTVGNAMALGEPENDQIGDQILFRKLVELSGAEPEPWFKIEGNPRHMRSCSAQITENGKLARAKYSVQLL
;
A
#
# COMPACT_ATOMS: atom_id res chain seq x y z
N MET A 1 -5.17 -24.46 -19.57
CA MET A 1 -5.76 -23.25 -18.97
C MET A 1 -5.14 -23.09 -17.60
N ASN A 2 -4.52 -21.96 -17.35
CA ASN A 2 -3.73 -21.70 -16.15
C ASN A 2 -4.60 -20.99 -15.09
N ASN A 3 -4.30 -21.23 -13.82
CA ASN A 3 -4.84 -20.41 -12.74
C ASN A 3 -4.00 -19.13 -12.58
N VAL A 4 -4.64 -18.03 -12.19
CA VAL A 4 -3.98 -16.74 -11.96
C VAL A 4 -4.20 -16.31 -10.51
N ILE A 5 -3.14 -15.91 -9.83
CA ILE A 5 -3.18 -15.28 -8.51
C ILE A 5 -2.71 -13.86 -8.66
N LEU A 6 -3.53 -12.94 -8.15
CA LEU A 6 -3.23 -11.52 -8.09
C LEU A 6 -2.92 -11.14 -6.65
N THR A 7 -1.89 -10.33 -6.42
CA THR A 7 -1.53 -9.88 -5.07
C THR A 7 -0.83 -8.53 -5.13
N HIS A 8 -0.97 -7.75 -4.07
CA HIS A 8 -0.15 -6.59 -3.86
C HIS A 8 1.29 -7.00 -3.49
N SER A 9 2.25 -6.25 -3.97
CA SER A 9 3.69 -6.33 -3.74
C SER A 9 4.43 -7.54 -4.35
N THR A 10 5.61 -7.26 -4.84
CA THR A 10 6.54 -8.27 -5.37
C THR A 10 7.01 -9.24 -4.31
N SER A 11 7.10 -8.81 -3.05
CA SER A 11 7.45 -9.68 -1.92
C SER A 11 6.40 -10.77 -1.72
N ALA A 12 5.10 -10.41 -1.67
CA ALA A 12 4.01 -11.38 -1.61
C ALA A 12 4.06 -12.33 -2.81
N GLY A 13 4.20 -11.79 -4.02
CA GLY A 13 4.31 -12.60 -5.24
C GLY A 13 5.47 -13.59 -5.20
N GLY A 14 6.62 -13.18 -4.67
CA GLY A 14 7.81 -14.04 -4.48
C GLY A 14 7.52 -15.19 -3.52
N THR A 15 6.95 -14.91 -2.37
CA THR A 15 6.59 -15.90 -1.34
C THR A 15 5.55 -16.89 -1.87
N ILE A 16 4.51 -16.41 -2.57
CA ILE A 16 3.47 -17.25 -3.16
C ILE A 16 4.07 -18.20 -4.23
N ARG A 17 4.96 -17.70 -5.09
CA ARG A 17 5.64 -18.55 -6.09
C ARG A 17 6.50 -19.64 -5.42
N GLN A 18 7.19 -19.32 -4.33
CA GLN A 18 7.98 -20.29 -3.57
C GLN A 18 7.07 -21.32 -2.89
N LEU A 19 5.94 -20.88 -2.31
CA LEU A 19 4.95 -21.79 -1.73
C LEU A 19 4.48 -22.83 -2.76
N PHE A 20 4.04 -22.39 -3.95
CA PHE A 20 3.53 -23.32 -4.95
C PHE A 20 4.60 -24.26 -5.52
N ARG A 21 5.83 -23.82 -5.67
CA ARG A 21 6.96 -24.71 -6.02
C ARG A 21 7.13 -25.85 -5.01
N LYS A 22 6.85 -25.59 -3.74
CA LYS A 22 6.98 -26.56 -2.65
C LYS A 22 5.80 -27.53 -2.58
N ILE A 23 4.53 -27.03 -2.63
CA ILE A 23 3.34 -27.83 -2.33
C ILE A 23 2.65 -28.38 -3.58
N ARG A 24 2.84 -27.77 -4.73
CA ARG A 24 2.21 -28.15 -6.02
C ARG A 24 3.18 -27.86 -7.18
N PRO A 25 4.32 -28.57 -7.28
CA PRO A 25 5.35 -28.28 -8.29
C PRO A 25 4.86 -28.46 -9.74
N ASP A 26 3.82 -29.28 -9.94
CA ASP A 26 3.14 -29.54 -11.20
C ASP A 26 2.06 -28.50 -11.54
N TRP A 27 1.73 -27.60 -10.63
CA TRP A 27 0.63 -26.67 -10.81
C TRP A 27 1.04 -25.46 -11.67
N GLN A 28 0.38 -25.30 -12.80
CA GLN A 28 0.56 -24.15 -13.70
C GLN A 28 -0.23 -22.95 -13.17
N THR A 29 0.29 -22.30 -12.14
CA THR A 29 -0.28 -21.07 -11.58
C THR A 29 0.62 -19.91 -11.92
N ARG A 30 0.07 -18.87 -12.52
CA ARG A 30 0.74 -17.60 -12.72
C ARG A 30 0.44 -16.66 -11.55
N VAL A 31 1.47 -16.10 -10.94
CA VAL A 31 1.33 -15.10 -9.87
C VAL A 31 1.71 -13.75 -10.46
N ILE A 32 0.75 -12.83 -10.47
CA ILE A 32 0.92 -11.44 -10.88
C ILE A 32 0.92 -10.58 -9.61
N ALA A 33 2.01 -9.87 -9.42
CA ALA A 33 2.22 -9.02 -8.25
C ALA A 33 2.49 -7.60 -8.71
N SER A 34 1.76 -6.63 -8.18
CA SER A 34 1.94 -5.22 -8.56
C SER A 34 3.17 -4.61 -7.91
N TYR A 35 3.78 -3.66 -8.63
CA TYR A 35 4.80 -2.77 -8.09
C TYR A 35 4.21 -1.49 -7.51
N ASP A 36 2.99 -1.11 -7.90
CA ASP A 36 2.35 0.14 -7.51
C ASP A 36 1.62 0.02 -6.17
N ASP A 37 1.89 0.93 -5.26
CA ASP A 37 1.12 1.11 -4.02
C ASP A 37 0.00 2.13 -4.25
N TYR A 38 -1.18 1.63 -4.58
CA TYR A 38 -2.37 2.45 -4.84
C TYR A 38 -2.89 3.20 -3.61
N SER A 39 -2.35 2.96 -2.43
CA SER A 39 -2.73 3.71 -1.23
C SER A 39 -2.11 5.12 -1.18
N HIS A 40 -1.25 5.45 -2.15
CA HIS A 40 -0.60 6.75 -2.29
C HIS A 40 -0.83 7.35 -3.68
N GLY A 41 -0.89 8.68 -3.72
CA GLY A 41 -1.08 9.43 -4.96
C GLY A 41 -2.51 9.39 -5.52
N PRO A 42 -2.71 9.90 -6.74
CA PRO A 42 -4.03 10.01 -7.35
C PRO A 42 -4.59 8.64 -7.73
N LEU A 43 -5.90 8.50 -7.61
CA LEU A 43 -6.69 7.39 -8.15
C LEU A 43 -7.70 7.98 -9.16
N PRO A 44 -7.29 8.17 -10.43
CA PRO A 44 -8.17 8.76 -11.44
C PRO A 44 -9.45 7.96 -11.60
N SER A 45 -10.59 8.63 -11.51
CA SER A 45 -11.92 8.00 -11.59
C SER A 45 -12.56 8.13 -12.97
N SER A 46 -11.91 8.83 -13.90
CA SER A 46 -12.35 9.05 -15.29
C SER A 46 -11.25 8.66 -16.27
N GLY A 47 -11.62 8.37 -17.50
CA GLY A 47 -10.70 7.94 -18.53
C GLY A 47 -10.67 6.42 -18.71
N THR A 48 -9.66 5.92 -19.39
CA THR A 48 -9.41 4.50 -19.60
C THR A 48 -8.47 3.94 -18.52
N SER A 49 -8.36 2.63 -18.44
CA SER A 49 -7.34 2.00 -17.59
C SER A 49 -5.91 2.38 -18.00
N HIS A 50 -5.66 2.64 -19.30
CA HIS A 50 -4.39 3.18 -19.78
C HIS A 50 -4.10 4.57 -19.19
N ASP A 51 -5.08 5.49 -19.24
CA ASP A 51 -4.93 6.84 -18.66
C ASP A 51 -4.63 6.76 -17.17
N PHE A 52 -5.28 5.83 -16.44
CA PHE A 52 -5.01 5.58 -15.04
C PHE A 52 -3.53 5.24 -14.80
N PHE A 53 -2.97 4.29 -15.55
CA PHE A 53 -1.56 3.90 -15.37
C PHE A 53 -0.58 5.01 -15.78
N VAL A 54 -0.91 5.81 -16.79
CA VAL A 54 -0.11 6.99 -17.17
C VAL A 54 -0.05 8.00 -16.01
N GLU A 55 -1.20 8.34 -15.40
CA GLU A 55 -1.22 9.27 -14.27
C GLU A 55 -0.50 8.70 -13.04
N ARG A 56 -0.59 7.38 -12.80
CA ARG A 56 0.17 6.71 -11.75
C ARG A 56 1.68 6.81 -11.97
N GLN A 57 2.13 6.59 -13.19
CA GLN A 57 3.53 6.70 -13.54
C GLN A 57 4.05 8.13 -13.35
N GLU A 58 3.28 9.14 -13.76
CA GLU A 58 3.64 10.54 -13.54
C GLU A 58 3.67 10.91 -12.05
N PHE A 59 2.77 10.36 -11.23
CA PHE A 59 2.83 10.54 -9.78
C PHE A 59 4.16 10.03 -9.21
N TRP A 60 4.57 8.79 -9.54
CA TRP A 60 5.83 8.24 -9.03
C TRP A 60 7.03 9.05 -9.49
N LYS A 61 7.08 9.45 -10.77
CA LYS A 61 8.12 10.35 -11.28
C LYS A 61 8.16 11.69 -10.53
N SER A 62 7.01 12.23 -10.17
CA SER A 62 6.91 13.52 -9.46
C SER A 62 7.53 13.51 -8.06
N LEU A 63 7.69 12.33 -7.44
CA LEU A 63 8.40 12.20 -6.17
C LEU A 63 9.88 12.60 -6.28
N ASN A 64 10.43 12.55 -7.49
CA ASN A 64 11.80 12.98 -7.80
C ASN A 64 12.86 12.32 -6.90
N LEU A 65 12.70 11.02 -6.65
CA LEU A 65 13.61 10.21 -5.84
C LEU A 65 14.44 9.30 -6.74
N TYR A 66 15.74 9.19 -6.46
CA TYR A 66 16.67 8.40 -7.28
C TYR A 66 16.29 6.91 -7.32
N ASP A 67 15.88 6.35 -6.19
CA ASP A 67 15.50 4.93 -6.13
C ASP A 67 14.18 4.65 -6.85
N VAL A 68 13.36 5.67 -7.10
CA VAL A 68 12.13 5.59 -7.88
C VAL A 68 12.44 5.57 -9.38
N ASP A 69 13.51 6.21 -9.83
CA ASP A 69 13.93 6.19 -11.24
C ASP A 69 14.20 4.74 -11.73
N ILE A 70 14.61 3.84 -10.83
CA ILE A 70 14.81 2.41 -11.15
C ILE A 70 13.46 1.69 -11.34
N ILE A 71 12.43 2.08 -10.60
CA ILE A 71 11.06 1.53 -10.74
C ILE A 71 10.44 2.00 -12.06
N HIS A 72 10.85 3.15 -12.58
CA HIS A 72 10.33 3.74 -13.82
C HIS A 72 10.85 3.11 -15.12
N GLU A 73 11.85 2.24 -15.04
CA GLU A 73 12.19 1.37 -16.17
C GLU A 73 11.11 0.31 -16.42
N PHE A 74 10.20 0.10 -15.45
CA PHE A 74 9.02 -0.74 -15.64
C PHE A 74 7.87 0.11 -16.17
N ASP A 75 7.45 -0.15 -17.38
CA ASP A 75 6.26 0.46 -17.95
C ASP A 75 5.03 -0.13 -17.26
N LEU A 76 4.33 0.69 -16.45
CA LEU A 76 3.10 0.26 -15.78
C LEU A 76 2.00 -0.13 -16.78
N SER A 77 2.05 0.38 -18.01
CA SER A 77 1.13 0.00 -19.09
C SER A 77 1.32 -1.45 -19.54
N ASP A 78 2.57 -1.95 -19.55
CA ASP A 78 2.87 -3.35 -19.83
C ASP A 78 2.32 -4.28 -18.72
N GLU A 79 2.38 -3.84 -17.46
CA GLU A 79 1.76 -4.56 -16.34
C GLU A 79 0.25 -4.72 -16.55
N GLN A 80 -0.44 -3.66 -16.97
CA GLN A 80 -1.87 -3.67 -17.29
C GLN A 80 -2.20 -4.64 -18.43
N ILE A 81 -1.51 -4.54 -19.55
CA ILE A 81 -1.76 -5.39 -20.72
C ILE A 81 -1.58 -6.87 -20.34
N SER A 82 -0.55 -7.16 -19.57
CA SER A 82 -0.30 -8.50 -19.08
C SER A 82 -1.42 -8.98 -18.15
N LEU A 83 -1.87 -8.15 -17.21
CA LEU A 83 -2.94 -8.46 -16.25
C LEU A 83 -4.25 -8.84 -16.96
N VAL A 84 -4.74 -7.99 -17.86
CA VAL A 84 -6.00 -8.21 -18.58
C VAL A 84 -5.93 -9.47 -19.45
N LYS A 85 -4.82 -9.66 -20.18
CA LYS A 85 -4.59 -10.82 -21.03
C LYS A 85 -4.62 -12.13 -20.24
N GLU A 86 -3.92 -12.14 -19.10
CA GLU A 86 -3.80 -13.31 -18.25
C GLU A 86 -5.15 -13.69 -17.61
N ILE A 87 -5.91 -12.70 -17.13
CA ILE A 87 -7.22 -12.96 -16.52
C ILE A 87 -8.22 -13.47 -17.56
N LYS A 88 -8.27 -12.87 -18.76
CA LYS A 88 -9.15 -13.33 -19.85
C LYS A 88 -8.83 -14.76 -20.30
N SER A 89 -7.60 -15.22 -20.16
CA SER A 89 -7.17 -16.57 -20.53
C SER A 89 -7.19 -17.57 -19.37
N ALA A 90 -7.39 -17.11 -18.14
CA ALA A 90 -7.37 -17.94 -16.94
C ALA A 90 -8.59 -18.85 -16.86
N LYS A 91 -8.39 -20.04 -16.30
CA LYS A 91 -9.50 -20.92 -15.87
C LYS A 91 -10.13 -20.41 -14.57
N GLN A 92 -9.30 -19.87 -13.70
CA GLN A 92 -9.67 -19.34 -12.39
C GLN A 92 -8.73 -18.20 -12.03
N ALA A 93 -9.27 -17.13 -11.50
CA ALA A 93 -8.51 -16.00 -10.97
C ALA A 93 -8.84 -15.79 -9.50
N GLU A 94 -7.81 -15.68 -8.67
CA GLU A 94 -7.95 -15.36 -7.24
C GLU A 94 -7.18 -14.08 -6.92
N ILE A 95 -7.74 -13.20 -6.09
CA ILE A 95 -7.03 -12.09 -5.46
C ILE A 95 -6.73 -12.50 -4.03
N TRP A 96 -5.46 -12.46 -3.65
CA TRP A 96 -5.01 -12.83 -2.31
C TRP A 96 -4.75 -11.58 -1.48
N ILE A 97 -5.39 -11.51 -0.31
CA ILE A 97 -5.37 -10.33 0.57
C ILE A 97 -5.15 -10.71 2.04
N ALA A 98 -4.60 -9.76 2.79
CA ALA A 98 -4.77 -9.65 4.23
C ALA A 98 -5.61 -8.41 4.55
N ASN A 99 -5.54 -7.91 5.79
CA ASN A 99 -6.25 -6.71 6.21
C ASN A 99 -5.40 -5.43 6.13
N SER A 100 -4.32 -5.45 5.33
CA SER A 100 -3.50 -4.25 5.14
C SER A 100 -4.18 -3.24 4.20
N VAL A 101 -3.87 -1.98 4.40
CA VAL A 101 -4.32 -0.89 3.52
C VAL A 101 -3.94 -1.19 2.08
N GLN A 102 -2.71 -1.62 1.83
CA GLN A 102 -2.17 -1.89 0.51
C GLN A 102 -2.89 -3.04 -0.20
N ASP A 103 -3.16 -4.15 0.49
CA ASP A 103 -3.86 -5.29 -0.09
C ASP A 103 -5.31 -4.93 -0.47
N ILE A 104 -5.99 -4.13 0.36
CA ILE A 104 -7.36 -3.69 0.12
C ILE A 104 -7.40 -2.67 -1.04
N PHE A 105 -6.53 -1.66 -1.03
CA PHE A 105 -6.46 -0.69 -2.12
C PHE A 105 -6.15 -1.38 -3.46
N TYR A 106 -5.17 -2.29 -3.48
CA TYR A 106 -4.88 -3.09 -4.66
C TYR A 106 -6.12 -3.80 -5.18
N THR A 107 -6.86 -4.50 -4.31
CA THR A 107 -8.04 -5.25 -4.72
C THR A 107 -9.14 -4.35 -5.28
N VAL A 108 -9.42 -3.24 -4.60
CA VAL A 108 -10.44 -2.27 -5.02
C VAL A 108 -10.09 -1.68 -6.40
N VAL A 109 -8.84 -1.27 -6.58
CA VAL A 109 -8.35 -0.67 -7.83
C VAL A 109 -8.35 -1.68 -8.96
N ILE A 110 -7.79 -2.88 -8.75
CA ILE A 110 -7.73 -3.91 -9.80
C ILE A 110 -9.12 -4.34 -10.26
N LEU A 111 -10.06 -4.55 -9.36
CA LEU A 111 -11.43 -4.89 -9.73
C LEU A 111 -12.10 -3.77 -10.53
N HIS A 112 -11.83 -2.51 -10.19
CA HIS A 112 -12.32 -1.36 -10.95
C HIS A 112 -11.71 -1.32 -12.36
N LEU A 113 -10.40 -1.43 -12.49
CA LEU A 113 -9.68 -1.38 -13.77
C LEU A 113 -10.09 -2.53 -14.71
N LEU A 114 -10.23 -3.75 -14.17
CA LEU A 114 -10.70 -4.89 -14.94
C LEU A 114 -12.11 -4.64 -15.51
N LYS A 115 -12.99 -4.02 -14.72
CA LYS A 115 -14.33 -3.65 -15.17
C LYS A 115 -14.29 -2.56 -16.25
N LEU A 116 -13.40 -1.56 -16.14
CA LEU A 116 -13.19 -0.56 -17.19
C LEU A 116 -12.74 -1.20 -18.52
N ASP A 117 -11.91 -2.23 -18.45
CA ASP A 117 -11.42 -2.98 -19.62
C ASP A 117 -12.42 -4.04 -20.13
N GLY A 118 -13.66 -4.03 -19.61
CA GLY A 118 -14.72 -4.95 -20.02
C GLY A 118 -14.44 -6.41 -19.65
N VAL A 119 -13.65 -6.67 -18.61
CA VAL A 119 -13.42 -8.02 -18.07
C VAL A 119 -14.58 -8.40 -17.17
N ASP A 120 -15.16 -9.56 -17.41
CA ASP A 120 -16.13 -10.15 -16.46
C ASP A 120 -15.41 -10.57 -15.17
N THR A 121 -15.71 -9.88 -14.10
CA THR A 121 -15.12 -10.14 -12.78
C THR A 121 -15.92 -11.13 -11.92
N SER A 122 -17.07 -11.63 -12.40
CA SER A 122 -17.94 -12.52 -11.64
C SER A 122 -17.28 -13.88 -11.28
N GLY A 123 -16.31 -14.32 -12.10
CA GLY A 123 -15.51 -15.51 -11.86
C GLY A 123 -14.27 -15.31 -10.98
N ILE A 124 -13.99 -14.08 -10.54
CA ILE A 124 -12.85 -13.80 -9.66
C ILE A 124 -13.26 -14.07 -8.22
N THR A 125 -12.38 -14.73 -7.48
CA THR A 125 -12.57 -14.98 -6.05
C THR A 125 -11.51 -14.25 -5.24
N VAL A 126 -11.82 -13.98 -3.97
CA VAL A 126 -10.88 -13.40 -3.02
C VAL A 126 -10.51 -14.43 -1.96
N ARG A 127 -9.22 -14.65 -1.74
CA ARG A 127 -8.69 -15.45 -0.65
C ARG A 127 -8.17 -14.55 0.44
N ASN A 128 -8.84 -14.61 1.57
CA ASN A 128 -8.59 -13.73 2.70
C ASN A 128 -7.78 -14.43 3.79
N PHE A 129 -6.63 -13.83 4.15
CA PHE A 129 -5.73 -14.31 5.19
C PHE A 129 -5.81 -13.47 6.49
N SER A 130 -6.67 -12.47 6.59
CA SER A 130 -6.75 -11.53 7.72
C SER A 130 -7.08 -12.20 9.07
N GLY A 131 -7.78 -13.34 9.07
CA GLY A 131 -8.08 -14.10 10.29
C GLY A 131 -6.89 -14.79 10.96
N HIS A 132 -5.69 -14.71 10.38
CA HIS A 132 -4.51 -15.48 10.79
C HIS A 132 -3.41 -14.63 11.43
N GLN A 133 -3.72 -13.51 12.06
CA GLN A 133 -2.74 -12.60 12.69
C GLN A 133 -1.64 -12.12 11.72
N VAL A 134 -2.00 -11.97 10.44
CA VAL A 134 -1.10 -11.42 9.43
C VAL A 134 -0.96 -9.91 9.68
N LYS A 135 0.17 -9.54 10.29
CA LYS A 135 0.54 -8.14 10.45
C LYS A 135 1.11 -7.62 9.12
N TRP A 136 0.85 -6.39 8.79
CA TRP A 136 1.48 -5.66 7.67
C TRP A 136 1.26 -6.23 6.26
N GLY A 137 0.24 -7.07 6.05
CA GLY A 137 -0.11 -7.60 4.74
C GLY A 137 0.70 -8.83 4.30
N LEU A 138 0.34 -9.37 3.13
CA LEU A 138 0.88 -10.64 2.63
C LEU A 138 2.38 -10.60 2.34
N GLY A 139 2.94 -9.43 2.03
CA GLY A 139 4.36 -9.28 1.67
C GLY A 139 5.34 -9.59 2.79
N THR A 140 4.87 -9.70 4.04
CA THR A 140 5.70 -9.97 5.22
C THR A 140 5.66 -11.41 5.71
N ILE A 141 4.80 -12.25 5.12
CA ILE A 141 4.67 -13.66 5.52
C ILE A 141 5.82 -14.47 4.96
N ARG A 142 6.43 -15.30 5.81
CA ARG A 142 7.46 -16.25 5.38
C ARG A 142 6.84 -17.47 4.70
N VAL A 143 7.59 -18.12 3.81
CA VAL A 143 7.10 -19.30 3.06
C VAL A 143 6.64 -20.41 4.00
N GLU A 144 7.37 -20.64 5.09
CA GLU A 144 7.08 -21.67 6.08
C GLU A 144 5.77 -21.41 6.83
N GLU A 145 5.46 -20.16 7.08
CA GLU A 145 4.25 -19.69 7.74
C GLU A 145 3.05 -19.68 6.77
N PHE A 146 3.32 -19.50 5.49
CA PHE A 146 2.28 -19.35 4.49
C PHE A 146 1.56 -20.67 4.14
N GLU A 147 2.27 -21.80 4.19
CA GLU A 147 1.69 -23.12 3.86
C GLU A 147 0.48 -23.48 4.74
N PRO A 148 0.58 -23.43 6.09
CA PRO A 148 -0.57 -23.68 6.95
C PRO A 148 -1.69 -22.65 6.76
N LEU A 149 -1.36 -21.36 6.52
CA LEU A 149 -2.36 -20.32 6.25
C LEU A 149 -3.14 -20.64 4.98
N TYR A 150 -2.45 -21.01 3.91
CA TYR A 150 -3.08 -21.40 2.65
C TYR A 150 -4.02 -22.60 2.79
N LYS A 151 -3.61 -23.64 3.53
CA LYS A 151 -4.41 -24.83 3.76
C LYS A 151 -5.69 -24.55 4.57
N ASN A 152 -5.66 -23.53 5.43
CA ASN A 152 -6.76 -23.17 6.31
C ASN A 152 -7.60 -21.99 5.80
N SER A 153 -7.29 -21.47 4.61
CA SER A 153 -8.04 -20.39 3.96
C SER A 153 -8.82 -20.89 2.75
N GLU A 154 -9.98 -20.32 2.54
CA GLU A 154 -10.81 -20.61 1.35
C GLU A 154 -10.96 -19.34 0.51
N ALA A 155 -11.01 -19.51 -0.81
CA ALA A 155 -11.35 -18.44 -1.73
C ALA A 155 -12.88 -18.36 -1.85
N ALA A 156 -13.41 -17.14 -1.74
CA ALA A 156 -14.84 -16.89 -1.83
C ALA A 156 -15.14 -15.81 -2.88
N PRO A 157 -16.33 -15.77 -3.47
CA PRO A 157 -16.77 -14.65 -4.28
C PRO A 157 -16.67 -13.34 -3.50
N PHE A 158 -16.28 -12.26 -4.17
CA PHE A 158 -16.24 -10.94 -3.54
C PHE A 158 -17.59 -10.22 -3.63
N ASP A 159 -17.86 -9.34 -2.67
CA ASP A 159 -19.03 -8.47 -2.70
C ASP A 159 -18.78 -7.28 -3.65
N ALA A 160 -19.28 -7.36 -4.89
CA ALA A 160 -19.09 -6.35 -5.91
C ALA A 160 -19.63 -4.96 -5.50
N LYS A 161 -20.70 -4.91 -4.68
CA LYS A 161 -21.28 -3.66 -4.20
C LYS A 161 -20.36 -3.00 -3.17
N LEU A 162 -19.82 -3.79 -2.26
CA LEU A 162 -18.87 -3.34 -1.25
C LEU A 162 -17.60 -2.75 -1.89
N TYR A 163 -16.99 -3.46 -2.82
CA TYR A 163 -15.77 -3.00 -3.50
C TYR A 163 -16.02 -1.77 -4.39
N SER A 164 -17.18 -1.69 -5.06
CA SER A 164 -17.57 -0.50 -5.82
C SER A 164 -17.80 0.72 -4.91
N GLY A 165 -18.41 0.52 -3.75
CA GLY A 165 -18.57 1.59 -2.74
C GLY A 165 -17.22 2.08 -2.20
N ALA A 166 -16.29 1.15 -1.93
CA ALA A 166 -14.95 1.47 -1.50
C ALA A 166 -14.18 2.26 -2.58
N TRP A 167 -14.27 1.86 -3.85
CA TRP A 167 -13.68 2.63 -4.96
C TRP A 167 -14.15 4.07 -4.97
N ASN A 168 -15.45 4.30 -4.89
CA ASN A 168 -16.02 5.65 -4.88
C ASN A 168 -15.51 6.50 -3.72
N ALA A 169 -15.19 5.90 -2.58
CA ALA A 169 -14.67 6.63 -1.43
C ALA A 169 -13.17 6.92 -1.54
N ILE A 170 -12.36 5.94 -1.92
CA ILE A 170 -10.90 6.12 -1.98
C ILE A 170 -10.48 7.01 -3.15
N SER A 171 -11.16 6.94 -4.29
CA SER A 171 -10.87 7.78 -5.47
C SER A 171 -11.15 9.26 -5.24
N GLN A 172 -12.03 9.60 -4.29
CA GLN A 172 -12.28 10.99 -3.89
C GLN A 172 -11.22 11.55 -2.92
N SER A 173 -10.34 10.72 -2.38
CA SER A 173 -9.34 11.09 -1.35
C SER A 173 -9.97 11.87 -0.18
N SER A 174 -11.19 11.50 0.22
CA SER A 174 -11.97 12.18 1.25
C SER A 174 -12.13 11.30 2.50
N GLY A 175 -11.57 11.73 3.63
CA GLY A 175 -11.74 11.02 4.90
C GLY A 175 -13.20 10.83 5.30
N GLY A 176 -14.08 11.80 4.99
CA GLY A 176 -15.51 11.70 5.24
C GLY A 176 -16.20 10.59 4.43
N ALA A 177 -15.85 10.46 3.13
CA ALA A 177 -16.38 9.39 2.29
C ALA A 177 -15.91 8.01 2.77
N ILE A 178 -14.64 7.89 3.15
CA ILE A 178 -14.06 6.66 3.71
C ILE A 178 -14.75 6.27 5.01
N LYS A 179 -14.95 7.23 5.93
CA LYS A 179 -15.67 7.01 7.19
C LYS A 179 -17.09 6.49 6.95
N SER A 180 -17.79 7.02 5.97
CA SER A 180 -19.14 6.57 5.62
C SER A 180 -19.17 5.12 5.12
N VAL A 181 -18.16 4.71 4.33
CA VAL A 181 -18.01 3.31 3.90
C VAL A 181 -17.77 2.40 5.09
N ILE A 182 -16.87 2.77 6.01
CA ILE A 182 -16.57 1.98 7.23
C ILE A 182 -17.84 1.77 8.07
N GLN A 183 -18.63 2.82 8.29
CA GLN A 183 -19.86 2.76 9.08
C GLN A 183 -20.94 1.85 8.48
N GLY A 184 -20.93 1.67 7.16
CA GLY A 184 -21.89 0.80 6.46
C GLY A 184 -21.44 -0.67 6.33
N GLN A 185 -20.28 -1.04 6.90
CA GLN A 185 -19.72 -2.39 6.76
C GLN A 185 -19.83 -3.22 8.02
N ASP A 186 -19.81 -4.55 7.83
CA ASP A 186 -19.55 -5.49 8.90
C ASP A 186 -18.07 -5.35 9.35
N PRO A 187 -17.81 -5.07 10.64
CA PRO A 187 -16.46 -4.93 11.17
C PRO A 187 -15.56 -6.18 10.98
N SER A 188 -16.15 -7.34 10.75
CA SER A 188 -15.41 -8.58 10.48
C SER A 188 -14.81 -8.67 9.09
N THR A 189 -15.20 -7.78 8.17
CA THR A 189 -14.62 -7.74 6.83
C THR A 189 -13.17 -7.22 6.87
N PRO A 190 -12.26 -7.72 6.00
CA PRO A 190 -10.88 -7.23 5.97
C PRO A 190 -10.77 -5.76 5.54
N MET A 191 -11.79 -5.24 4.87
CA MET A 191 -11.83 -3.86 4.38
C MET A 191 -12.03 -2.85 5.53
N ALA A 192 -12.85 -3.16 6.53
CA ALA A 192 -13.14 -2.23 7.63
C ALA A 192 -11.88 -1.84 8.44
N PRO A 193 -11.03 -2.76 8.93
CA PRO A 193 -9.79 -2.40 9.61
C PRO A 193 -8.79 -1.69 8.70
N ALA A 194 -8.68 -2.07 7.43
CA ALA A 194 -7.78 -1.41 6.48
C ALA A 194 -8.19 0.05 6.21
N LEU A 195 -9.46 0.30 5.91
CA LEU A 195 -9.96 1.67 5.70
C LEU A 195 -9.89 2.50 6.98
N SER A 196 -10.11 1.89 8.15
CA SER A 196 -9.94 2.58 9.45
C SER A 196 -8.49 3.00 9.67
N ALA A 197 -7.53 2.16 9.31
CA ALA A 197 -6.11 2.49 9.36
C ALA A 197 -5.77 3.63 8.38
N TYR A 198 -6.22 3.52 7.15
CA TYR A 198 -6.02 4.57 6.15
C TYR A 198 -6.63 5.92 6.58
N LEU A 199 -7.78 5.90 7.27
CA LEU A 199 -8.43 7.11 7.77
C LEU A 199 -7.53 7.90 8.73
N LEU A 200 -6.62 7.24 9.46
CA LEU A 200 -5.67 7.91 10.36
C LEU A 200 -4.56 8.70 9.62
N ARG A 201 -4.44 8.55 8.31
CA ARG A 201 -3.57 9.42 7.51
C ARG A 201 -4.12 10.85 7.39
N PHE A 202 -5.43 11.04 7.63
CA PHE A 202 -6.10 12.34 7.59
C PHE A 202 -6.04 12.99 8.98
N PRO A 203 -5.46 14.19 9.10
CA PRO A 203 -5.27 14.86 10.40
C PRO A 203 -6.56 15.02 11.21
N GLU A 204 -7.69 15.31 10.56
CA GLU A 204 -8.99 15.49 11.20
C GLU A 204 -9.54 14.24 11.90
N PHE A 205 -9.02 13.05 11.54
CA PHE A 205 -9.37 11.79 12.16
C PHE A 205 -8.29 11.22 13.10
N ASN A 206 -7.17 11.94 13.23
CA ASN A 206 -6.01 11.48 14.03
C ASN A 206 -5.44 12.58 14.94
N GLY A 207 -6.30 13.33 15.60
CA GLY A 207 -5.89 14.33 16.60
C GLY A 207 -5.10 15.51 16.01
N GLY A 208 -5.36 15.87 14.75
CA GLY A 208 -4.76 17.00 14.06
C GLY A 208 -3.41 16.71 13.40
N LEU A 209 -2.97 15.43 13.38
CA LEU A 209 -1.72 15.01 12.76
C LEU A 209 -1.91 13.66 12.06
N GLY A 210 -1.54 13.55 10.78
CA GLY A 210 -1.62 12.29 10.05
C GLY A 210 -0.66 11.21 10.60
N SER A 211 -1.00 9.94 10.38
CA SER A 211 -0.20 8.80 10.87
C SER A 211 1.23 8.79 10.30
N ILE A 212 1.41 9.22 9.06
CA ILE A 212 2.73 9.28 8.40
C ILE A 212 3.64 10.31 9.10
N GLU A 213 3.13 11.52 9.31
CA GLU A 213 3.85 12.58 10.02
C GLU A 213 4.11 12.19 11.48
N ARG A 214 3.16 11.52 12.11
CA ARG A 214 3.29 11.01 13.48
C ARG A 214 4.42 10.00 13.59
N SER A 215 4.50 9.03 12.69
CA SER A 215 5.58 8.03 12.66
C SER A 215 6.96 8.67 12.45
N LEU A 216 7.07 9.62 11.53
CA LEU A 216 8.33 10.35 11.29
C LEU A 216 8.75 11.19 12.49
N LEU A 217 7.82 11.91 13.12
CA LEU A 217 8.12 12.68 14.35
C LEU A 217 8.56 11.74 15.48
N GLY A 218 7.92 10.60 15.67
CA GLY A 218 8.31 9.59 16.67
C GLY A 218 9.72 9.06 16.46
N ALA A 219 10.08 8.81 15.19
CA ALA A 219 11.38 8.28 14.79
C ALA A 219 12.50 9.33 14.71
N GLY A 220 12.18 10.61 14.74
CA GLY A 220 13.15 11.70 14.59
C GLY A 220 14.17 11.75 15.73
N THR A 221 15.46 11.86 15.44
CA THR A 221 16.54 11.93 16.41
C THR A 221 17.05 13.36 16.58
N ILE A 222 17.51 13.70 17.80
CA ILE A 222 18.14 15.01 18.11
C ILE A 222 19.49 15.10 17.42
N GLU A 223 20.22 14.00 17.36
CA GLU A 223 21.49 13.91 16.66
C GLU A 223 21.25 13.71 15.16
N MET A 224 22.13 14.30 14.33
CA MET A 224 22.13 14.07 12.89
C MET A 224 22.47 12.59 12.60
N LYS A 225 21.54 11.83 12.02
CA LYS A 225 21.72 10.42 11.64
C LYS A 225 21.34 10.23 10.17
N LYS A 226 21.76 9.10 9.58
CA LYS A 226 21.34 8.76 8.22
C LYS A 226 19.81 8.79 8.09
N SER A 227 19.30 9.40 7.03
CA SER A 227 17.84 9.48 6.79
C SER A 227 17.19 8.09 6.76
N ALA A 228 17.91 7.07 6.24
CA ALA A 228 17.45 5.69 6.27
C ALA A 228 17.22 5.15 7.70
N TYR A 229 17.93 5.67 8.72
CA TYR A 229 17.67 5.33 10.13
C TYR A 229 16.31 5.87 10.58
N THR A 230 16.03 7.15 10.33
CA THR A 230 14.74 7.78 10.68
C THR A 230 13.59 7.11 9.93
N VAL A 231 13.75 6.85 8.63
CA VAL A 231 12.72 6.19 7.81
C VAL A 231 12.49 4.75 8.28
N GLY A 232 13.55 3.96 8.52
CA GLY A 232 13.41 2.58 9.00
C GLY A 232 12.71 2.49 10.37
N ASN A 233 13.03 3.42 11.28
CA ASN A 233 12.33 3.51 12.55
C ASN A 233 10.87 3.95 12.41
N ALA A 234 10.57 4.88 11.50
CA ALA A 234 9.19 5.28 11.21
C ALA A 234 8.37 4.12 10.64
N MET A 235 8.96 3.28 9.79
CA MET A 235 8.33 2.03 9.33
C MET A 235 8.04 1.06 10.48
N ALA A 236 8.98 0.92 11.44
CA ALA A 236 8.82 0.03 12.59
C ALA A 236 7.77 0.53 13.60
N LEU A 237 7.64 1.86 13.74
CA LEU A 237 6.61 2.49 14.56
C LEU A 237 5.21 2.38 13.95
N GLY A 238 5.10 1.99 12.67
CA GLY A 238 3.88 2.04 11.88
C GLY A 238 2.62 1.71 12.68
N GLU A 239 1.97 2.73 13.18
CA GLU A 239 0.63 2.65 13.77
C GLU A 239 -0.34 3.33 12.82
N PRO A 240 -1.36 2.62 12.42
CA PRO A 240 -1.75 1.25 12.81
C PRO A 240 -0.95 0.16 12.05
N GLU A 241 -0.76 -1.00 12.69
CA GLU A 241 0.04 -2.13 12.15
C GLU A 241 -0.36 -2.62 10.74
N ASN A 242 -1.59 -2.35 10.32
CA ASN A 242 -2.10 -2.72 9.00
C ASN A 242 -1.97 -1.62 7.94
N ASP A 243 -1.24 -0.54 8.25
CA ASP A 243 -0.90 0.52 7.29
C ASP A 243 0.62 0.69 7.16
N GLN A 244 1.26 -0.23 6.47
CA GLN A 244 2.70 -0.21 6.26
C GLN A 244 3.08 0.76 5.14
N ILE A 245 3.57 1.93 5.50
CA ILE A 245 4.05 2.93 4.54
C ILE A 245 5.43 2.54 4.00
N GLY A 246 5.56 2.55 2.68
CA GLY A 246 6.84 2.30 2.01
C GLY A 246 7.91 3.36 2.31
N ASP A 247 9.17 2.95 2.27
CA ASP A 247 10.32 3.80 2.61
C ASP A 247 10.46 5.03 1.70
N GLN A 248 10.12 4.91 0.42
CA GLN A 248 10.16 6.02 -0.54
C GLN A 248 9.14 7.13 -0.17
N ILE A 249 7.94 6.74 0.21
CA ILE A 249 6.90 7.69 0.64
C ILE A 249 7.31 8.38 1.96
N LEU A 250 7.80 7.61 2.92
CA LEU A 250 8.30 8.16 4.18
C LEU A 250 9.47 9.12 3.95
N PHE A 251 10.40 8.74 3.08
CA PHE A 251 11.53 9.62 2.77
C PHE A 251 11.09 10.90 2.05
N ARG A 252 10.17 10.80 1.08
CA ARG A 252 9.60 11.98 0.43
C ARG A 252 8.92 12.90 1.44
N LYS A 253 8.11 12.34 2.35
CA LYS A 253 7.47 13.11 3.41
C LYS A 253 8.48 13.76 4.37
N LEU A 254 9.57 13.06 4.72
CA LEU A 254 10.67 13.62 5.52
C LEU A 254 11.30 14.83 4.83
N VAL A 255 11.52 14.76 3.52
CA VAL A 255 12.04 15.89 2.72
C VAL A 255 11.04 17.05 2.73
N GLU A 256 9.74 16.79 2.53
CA GLU A 256 8.70 17.83 2.60
C GLU A 256 8.68 18.53 3.96
N LEU A 257 8.73 17.78 5.05
CA LEU A 257 8.75 18.32 6.41
C LEU A 257 10.04 19.08 6.74
N SER A 258 11.12 18.85 5.99
CA SER A 258 12.36 19.63 6.11
C SER A 258 12.34 20.93 5.32
N GLY A 259 11.51 21.03 4.30
CA GLY A 259 11.31 22.23 3.48
C GLY A 259 10.08 23.06 3.87
N ALA A 260 9.36 22.68 4.92
CA ALA A 260 8.14 23.37 5.35
C ALA A 260 8.46 24.74 5.95
N GLU A 261 8.12 25.80 5.24
CA GLU A 261 8.32 27.18 5.69
C GLU A 261 7.08 27.69 6.45
N PRO A 262 7.25 28.53 7.50
CA PRO A 262 8.52 29.01 8.08
C PRO A 262 9.11 28.08 9.16
N GLU A 263 8.47 26.95 9.44
CA GLU A 263 8.77 26.13 10.62
C GLU A 263 9.07 24.66 10.25
N PRO A 264 10.23 24.35 9.64
CA PRO A 264 10.59 22.98 9.28
C PRO A 264 10.68 22.09 10.53
N TRP A 265 10.15 20.88 10.44
CA TRP A 265 10.21 19.91 11.54
C TRP A 265 11.47 19.06 11.53
N PHE A 266 12.13 18.97 10.38
CA PHE A 266 13.39 18.27 10.20
C PHE A 266 14.41 19.15 9.50
N LYS A 267 15.68 18.89 9.77
CA LYS A 267 16.81 19.39 8.98
C LYS A 267 17.37 18.20 8.23
N ILE A 268 17.59 18.36 6.92
CA ILE A 268 18.25 17.37 6.06
C ILE A 268 19.57 17.94 5.55
N GLU A 269 20.60 17.10 5.54
CA GLU A 269 21.89 17.37 4.91
C GLU A 269 22.19 16.28 3.88
N GLY A 270 22.71 16.66 2.72
CA GLY A 270 23.01 15.76 1.60
C GLY A 270 22.05 15.90 0.42
N ASN A 271 21.95 14.87 -0.42
CA ASN A 271 21.09 14.91 -1.60
C ASN A 271 19.66 14.45 -1.28
N PRO A 272 18.65 15.36 -1.27
CA PRO A 272 17.26 15.01 -0.92
C PRO A 272 16.57 14.08 -1.92
N ARG A 273 17.22 13.72 -3.03
CA ARG A 273 16.74 12.71 -3.97
C ARG A 273 17.19 11.29 -3.63
N HIS A 274 18.14 11.13 -2.70
CA HIS A 274 18.76 9.84 -2.40
C HIS A 274 18.85 9.59 -0.90
N MET A 275 17.94 8.79 -0.35
CA MET A 275 17.78 8.55 1.08
C MET A 275 19.08 8.12 1.78
N ARG A 276 19.86 7.22 1.16
CA ARG A 276 21.09 6.68 1.75
C ARG A 276 22.25 7.69 1.78
N SER A 277 22.20 8.73 0.95
CA SER A 277 23.20 9.81 0.92
C SER A 277 22.83 10.99 1.81
N CYS A 278 21.61 10.99 2.38
CA CYS A 278 21.13 12.03 3.29
C CYS A 278 21.34 11.66 4.75
N SER A 279 21.39 12.70 5.58
CA SER A 279 21.25 12.62 7.03
C SER A 279 20.13 13.56 7.48
N ALA A 280 19.43 13.22 8.55
CA ALA A 280 18.31 13.97 9.08
C ALA A 280 18.39 14.10 10.60
N GLN A 281 17.87 15.20 11.13
CA GLN A 281 17.65 15.42 12.56
C GLN A 281 16.34 16.19 12.76
N ILE A 282 15.70 16.00 13.92
CA ILE A 282 14.52 16.78 14.29
C ILE A 282 14.96 18.20 14.72
N THR A 283 14.22 19.21 14.30
CA THR A 283 14.43 20.61 14.72
C THR A 283 13.73 20.90 16.04
N GLU A 284 13.92 22.12 16.60
CA GLU A 284 13.16 22.58 17.77
C GLU A 284 11.65 22.64 17.45
N ASN A 285 11.25 23.09 16.25
CA ASN A 285 9.85 23.10 15.83
C ASN A 285 9.28 21.68 15.72
N GLY A 286 10.07 20.72 15.23
CA GLY A 286 9.68 19.32 15.22
C GLY A 286 9.50 18.74 16.64
N LYS A 287 10.34 19.11 17.60
CA LYS A 287 10.16 18.72 19.02
C LYS A 287 8.91 19.34 19.62
N LEU A 288 8.62 20.62 19.32
CA LEU A 288 7.38 21.28 19.74
C LEU A 288 6.16 20.59 19.13
N ALA A 289 6.19 20.27 17.84
CA ALA A 289 5.14 19.50 17.17
C ALA A 289 4.94 18.11 17.82
N ARG A 290 6.02 17.39 18.12
CA ARG A 290 6.00 16.11 18.83
C ARG A 290 5.29 16.22 20.18
N ALA A 291 5.60 17.23 20.97
CA ALA A 291 4.97 17.50 22.26
C ALA A 291 3.49 17.88 22.10
N LYS A 292 3.19 18.81 21.17
CA LYS A 292 1.83 19.28 20.88
C LYS A 292 0.88 18.13 20.53
N TYR A 293 1.32 17.17 19.73
CA TYR A 293 0.51 16.07 19.26
C TYR A 293 0.68 14.78 20.09
N SER A 294 1.38 14.86 21.23
CA SER A 294 1.62 13.71 22.13
C SER A 294 2.16 12.48 21.40
N VAL A 295 3.14 12.70 20.52
CA VAL A 295 3.75 11.64 19.73
C VAL A 295 4.68 10.81 20.61
N GLN A 296 4.49 9.47 20.61
CA GLN A 296 5.36 8.56 21.34
C GLN A 296 6.75 8.49 20.68
N LEU A 297 7.76 8.33 21.51
CA LEU A 297 9.15 8.08 21.06
C LEU A 297 9.41 6.59 20.96
N LEU A 298 10.29 6.22 20.05
CA LEU A 298 10.91 4.91 20.02
C LEU A 298 11.82 4.70 21.22
#